data_a84c784f575ec0628054a601f1b551a9
#
_entry.id   a84c784f575ec0628054a601f1b551a9
#
_cell.length_a   1.000
_cell.length_b   1.000
_cell.length_c   1.000
_cell.angle_alpha   90.00
_cell.angle_beta   90.00
_cell.angle_gamma   90.00
#
_symmetry.space_group_name_H-M   'P 1'
#
loop_
_entity.id
_entity.type
_entity.pdbx_description
1 polymer ?
#
loop_
_entity_poly.entity_id
_entity_poly.type
_entity_poly.pdbx_seq_one_letter_code
_entity_poly.pdbx_strand_id
1 'polypeptide(L)'
;MKKLIFIFLLPLSITAQYAVADFIVINEGMGKDYEKLELAWSIFRQNQIDKGQKMNWAVWKRTPKTNDNENAADYVVFNQFETKEEMDKYLKGNPNFSFSSAASIIRRGMKGMSKSSIINLITPSKNKIKKEVRTYHIQAIDGTPFTGGDLKIGEKILMDPMVQISEEYEQMESNIWKPYVLEQVKNGLHRGWALTKIINRGETSNKEVTHFTFNIPVEGAEWPPYFVENDFITKKLSELMSNSRKRPYGSAELTLMMQKQGD
;
A
#
# COMPACT_ATOMS: atom_id res chain seq x y z
N MET A 1 -9.40 22.49 28.87
CA MET A 1 -10.14 22.03 27.67
C MET A 1 -9.27 20.98 27.02
N LYS A 2 -9.65 19.68 27.14
CA LYS A 2 -8.96 18.56 26.49
C LYS A 2 -9.36 18.57 25.01
N LYS A 3 -8.40 18.90 24.12
CA LYS A 3 -8.58 18.70 22.69
C LYS A 3 -8.69 17.20 22.44
N LEU A 4 -9.86 16.73 22.01
CA LEU A 4 -10.01 15.39 21.44
C LEU A 4 -9.24 15.42 20.11
N ILE A 5 -8.07 14.84 20.09
CA ILE A 5 -7.32 14.57 18.87
C ILE A 5 -7.96 13.33 18.28
N PHE A 6 -8.72 13.52 17.20
CA PHE A 6 -9.17 12.43 16.34
C PHE A 6 -7.94 11.89 15.62
N ILE A 7 -7.42 10.77 16.09
CA ILE A 7 -6.33 10.04 15.47
C ILE A 7 -6.90 9.31 14.26
N PHE A 8 -6.60 9.81 13.08
CA PHE A 8 -6.95 9.21 11.79
C PHE A 8 -5.85 8.23 11.37
N LEU A 9 -6.20 6.99 11.33
CA LEU A 9 -5.35 5.83 11.15
C LEU A 9 -5.66 5.12 9.86
N LEU A 10 -4.63 5.01 8.98
CA LEU A 10 -4.89 4.59 7.62
C LEU A 10 -6.36 4.74 7.26
N PRO A 11 -6.88 5.87 7.39
CA PRO A 11 -8.01 6.13 6.59
C PRO A 11 -7.40 6.43 5.24
N LEU A 12 -7.69 5.65 4.26
CA LEU A 12 -8.03 6.19 2.99
C LEU A 12 -9.26 7.07 3.27
N SER A 13 -9.10 8.08 4.11
CA SER A 13 -10.12 9.11 4.26
C SER A 13 -10.20 9.82 2.92
N ILE A 14 -11.39 10.06 2.50
CA ILE A 14 -11.89 10.55 1.20
C ILE A 14 -11.37 11.95 0.79
N THR A 15 -10.38 12.49 1.45
CA THR A 15 -9.57 13.58 0.94
C THR A 15 -8.52 12.97 0.04
N ALA A 16 -8.45 13.40 -1.20
CA ALA A 16 -7.57 12.86 -2.24
C ALA A 16 -6.17 12.58 -1.69
N GLN A 17 -5.95 11.37 -1.19
CA GLN A 17 -4.68 10.94 -0.71
C GLN A 17 -3.88 10.36 -1.86
N TYR A 18 -2.61 10.68 -1.86
CA TYR A 18 -1.66 10.23 -2.85
C TYR A 18 -0.65 9.30 -2.21
N ALA A 19 -0.18 8.31 -2.95
CA ALA A 19 0.91 7.48 -2.48
C ALA A 19 1.87 7.09 -3.61
N VAL A 20 3.12 6.88 -3.23
CA VAL A 20 4.09 6.14 -4.03
C VAL A 20 4.13 4.72 -3.48
N ALA A 21 3.75 3.76 -4.33
CA ALA A 21 3.74 2.33 -4.03
C ALA A 21 4.89 1.66 -4.79
N ASP A 22 5.89 1.18 -4.05
CA ASP A 22 7.04 0.45 -4.59
C ASP A 22 6.84 -1.06 -4.38
N PHE A 23 6.74 -1.79 -5.47
CA PHE A 23 6.67 -3.26 -5.50
C PHE A 23 8.09 -3.80 -5.66
N ILE A 24 8.57 -4.48 -4.65
CA ILE A 24 9.96 -4.89 -4.51
C ILE A 24 10.09 -6.38 -4.80
N VAL A 25 10.94 -6.74 -5.75
CA VAL A 25 11.47 -8.11 -5.93
C VAL A 25 12.87 -8.14 -5.32
N ILE A 26 13.11 -9.07 -4.40
CA ILE A 26 14.44 -9.24 -3.80
C ILE A 26 15.22 -10.35 -4.51
N ASN A 27 16.54 -10.32 -4.38
CA ASN A 27 17.36 -11.44 -4.78
C ASN A 27 17.16 -12.63 -3.83
N GLU A 28 17.31 -13.84 -4.35
CA GLU A 28 17.15 -15.07 -3.58
C GLU A 28 17.99 -15.07 -2.30
N GLY A 29 17.40 -15.49 -1.19
CA GLY A 29 18.03 -15.54 0.12
C GLY A 29 18.15 -14.20 0.84
N MET A 30 17.81 -13.06 0.21
CA MET A 30 18.02 -11.71 0.76
C MET A 30 16.89 -11.20 1.68
N GLY A 31 15.92 -12.03 2.06
CA GLY A 31 14.78 -11.60 2.88
C GLY A 31 15.18 -10.92 4.18
N LYS A 32 16.07 -11.52 4.97
CA LYS A 32 16.55 -10.94 6.24
C LYS A 32 17.32 -9.64 6.04
N ASP A 33 18.10 -9.55 4.97
CA ASP A 33 18.86 -8.34 4.65
C ASP A 33 17.93 -7.22 4.18
N TYR A 34 16.85 -7.55 3.45
CA TYR A 34 15.82 -6.59 3.08
C TYR A 34 15.06 -6.07 4.30
N GLU A 35 14.65 -6.93 5.22
CA GLU A 35 14.00 -6.53 6.46
C GLU A 35 14.91 -5.61 7.30
N LYS A 36 16.21 -5.91 7.37
CA LYS A 36 17.20 -5.05 8.02
C LYS A 36 17.38 -3.70 7.30
N LEU A 37 17.35 -3.70 5.97
CA LEU A 37 17.39 -2.49 5.14
C LEU A 37 16.17 -1.60 5.44
N GLU A 38 14.96 -2.17 5.45
CA GLU A 38 13.74 -1.41 5.71
C GLU A 38 13.65 -0.94 7.18
N LEU A 39 14.18 -1.72 8.13
CA LEU A 39 14.36 -1.26 9.51
C LEU A 39 15.26 -0.02 9.59
N ALA A 40 16.36 0.01 8.83
CA ALA A 40 17.21 1.19 8.74
C ALA A 40 16.45 2.37 8.13
N TRP A 41 15.75 2.15 7.01
CA TRP A 41 14.93 3.19 6.40
C TRP A 41 13.78 3.65 7.29
N SER A 42 13.17 2.81 8.11
CA SER A 42 12.08 3.20 9.01
C SER A 42 12.46 4.36 9.93
N ILE A 43 13.70 4.38 10.43
CA ILE A 43 14.22 5.44 11.28
C ILE A 43 14.35 6.76 10.49
N PHE A 44 14.83 6.68 9.25
CA PHE A 44 14.92 7.85 8.38
C PHE A 44 13.55 8.35 7.96
N ARG A 45 12.60 7.45 7.69
CA ARG A 45 11.22 7.79 7.32
C ARG A 45 10.48 8.48 8.47
N GLN A 46 10.66 8.01 9.71
CA GLN A 46 10.11 8.72 10.88
C GLN A 46 10.63 10.16 10.93
N ASN A 47 11.92 10.39 10.74
CA ASN A 47 12.47 11.74 10.71
C ASN A 47 11.90 12.61 9.56
N GLN A 48 11.49 11.99 8.44
CA GLN A 48 10.79 12.71 7.36
C GLN A 48 9.35 13.05 7.77
N ILE A 49 8.66 12.13 8.42
CA ILE A 49 7.29 12.32 8.93
C ILE A 49 7.27 13.40 9.99
N ASP A 50 8.17 13.35 10.96
CA ASP A 50 8.31 14.37 12.03
C ASP A 50 8.57 15.79 11.47
N LYS A 51 9.07 15.89 10.24
CA LYS A 51 9.29 17.15 9.52
C LYS A 51 8.16 17.52 8.56
N GLY A 52 7.06 16.79 8.56
CA GLY A 52 5.92 17.03 7.67
C GLY A 52 6.23 16.81 6.18
N GLN A 53 7.22 15.97 5.84
CA GLN A 53 7.59 15.70 4.45
C GLN A 53 6.75 14.58 3.81
N LYS A 54 6.04 13.82 4.62
CA LYS A 54 5.04 12.80 4.26
C LYS A 54 4.18 12.47 5.47
N MET A 55 3.00 11.91 5.24
CA MET A 55 2.10 11.50 6.31
C MET A 55 2.55 10.19 6.96
N ASN A 56 2.68 9.16 6.15
CA ASN A 56 2.88 7.79 6.60
C ASN A 56 3.88 7.05 5.71
N TRP A 57 4.40 5.96 6.26
CA TRP A 57 5.20 4.98 5.55
C TRP A 57 4.92 3.59 6.11
N ALA A 58 4.77 2.60 5.22
CA ALA A 58 4.52 1.22 5.61
C ALA A 58 5.20 0.23 4.67
N VAL A 59 5.66 -0.89 5.22
CA VAL A 59 6.20 -2.05 4.50
C VAL A 59 5.28 -3.23 4.72
N TRP A 60 4.88 -3.83 3.62
CA TRP A 60 4.03 -5.00 3.58
C TRP A 60 4.78 -6.17 2.93
N LYS A 61 4.73 -7.34 3.53
CA LYS A 61 5.22 -8.58 2.96
C LYS A 61 4.10 -9.28 2.22
N ARG A 62 4.31 -9.61 0.96
CA ARG A 62 3.34 -10.37 0.19
C ARG A 62 3.45 -11.86 0.51
N THR A 63 2.31 -12.53 0.68
CA THR A 63 2.25 -13.98 0.77
C THR A 63 2.49 -14.58 -0.62
N PRO A 64 3.52 -15.42 -0.83
CA PRO A 64 3.77 -16.07 -2.11
C PRO A 64 2.58 -16.95 -2.54
N LYS A 65 2.34 -17.05 -3.85
CA LYS A 65 1.35 -17.95 -4.45
C LYS A 65 2.03 -19.08 -5.20
N THR A 66 1.35 -20.21 -5.32
CA THR A 66 1.87 -21.40 -6.01
C THR A 66 2.21 -21.15 -7.49
N ASN A 67 1.50 -20.22 -8.13
CA ASN A 67 1.68 -19.84 -9.53
C ASN A 67 2.46 -18.55 -9.74
N ASP A 68 3.17 -18.05 -8.72
CA ASP A 68 4.04 -16.90 -8.87
C ASP A 68 5.18 -17.20 -9.84
N ASN A 69 5.50 -16.21 -10.66
CA ASN A 69 6.73 -16.23 -11.44
C ASN A 69 7.88 -15.61 -10.64
N GLU A 70 9.10 -15.74 -11.12
CA GLU A 70 10.31 -15.22 -10.47
C GLU A 70 10.37 -13.69 -10.29
N ASN A 71 9.46 -12.96 -10.92
CA ASN A 71 9.35 -11.52 -10.83
C ASN A 71 8.14 -11.08 -10.00
N ALA A 72 7.44 -12.01 -9.32
CA ALA A 72 6.41 -11.64 -8.37
C ALA A 72 7.03 -10.80 -7.23
N ALA A 73 6.37 -9.71 -6.85
CA ALA A 73 6.89 -8.86 -5.78
C ALA A 73 6.87 -9.61 -4.43
N ASP A 74 7.94 -9.47 -3.66
CA ASP A 74 8.03 -10.02 -2.30
C ASP A 74 7.46 -9.05 -1.27
N TYR A 75 7.63 -7.74 -1.52
CA TYR A 75 7.20 -6.68 -0.61
C TYR A 75 6.54 -5.54 -1.37
N VAL A 76 5.68 -4.80 -0.67
CA VAL A 76 5.12 -3.53 -1.14
C VAL A 76 5.40 -2.46 -0.10
N VAL A 77 5.97 -1.33 -0.53
CA VAL A 77 6.26 -0.18 0.33
C VAL A 77 5.39 0.98 -0.08
N PHE A 78 4.60 1.51 0.85
CA PHE A 78 3.80 2.70 0.62
C PHE A 78 4.44 3.92 1.31
N ASN A 79 4.59 5.00 0.55
CA ASN A 79 4.86 6.34 1.04
C ASN A 79 3.62 7.18 0.77
N GLN A 80 2.95 7.68 1.82
CA GLN A 80 1.66 8.37 1.72
C GLN A 80 1.80 9.88 1.94
N PHE A 81 1.00 10.64 1.20
CA PHE A 81 0.99 12.10 1.14
C PHE A 81 -0.44 12.63 1.19
N GLU A 82 -0.65 13.76 1.80
CA GLU A 82 -1.95 14.43 1.83
C GLU A 82 -2.30 15.02 0.46
N THR A 83 -1.30 15.61 -0.21
CA THR A 83 -1.49 16.29 -1.49
C THR A 83 -0.60 15.74 -2.59
N LYS A 84 -1.00 15.99 -3.85
CA LYS A 84 -0.19 15.67 -5.02
C LYS A 84 1.13 16.44 -5.03
N GLU A 85 1.10 17.68 -4.60
CA GLU A 85 2.27 18.56 -4.53
C GLU A 85 3.33 18.02 -3.59
N GLU A 86 2.94 17.47 -2.45
CA GLU A 86 3.86 16.80 -1.51
C GLU A 86 4.47 15.55 -2.12
N MET A 87 3.64 14.72 -2.79
CA MET A 87 4.14 13.55 -3.51
C MET A 87 5.11 13.95 -4.62
N ASP A 88 4.78 14.96 -5.43
CA ASP A 88 5.64 15.45 -6.51
C ASP A 88 6.96 16.01 -5.97
N LYS A 89 6.92 16.71 -4.84
CA LYS A 89 8.13 17.18 -4.13
C LYS A 89 9.00 16.03 -3.64
N TYR A 90 8.38 15.00 -3.08
CA TYR A 90 9.08 13.78 -2.67
C TYR A 90 9.76 13.09 -3.86
N LEU A 91 9.05 12.96 -4.98
CA LEU A 91 9.57 12.31 -6.21
C LEU A 91 10.72 13.08 -6.86
N LYS A 92 10.71 14.41 -6.79
CA LYS A 92 11.84 15.25 -7.22
C LYS A 92 13.10 15.01 -6.38
N GLY A 93 12.93 14.41 -5.19
CA GLY A 93 14.01 14.17 -4.25
C GLY A 93 14.50 15.43 -3.54
N ASN A 94 15.40 15.22 -2.61
CA ASN A 94 16.09 16.32 -1.91
C ASN A 94 17.47 16.52 -2.58
N PRO A 95 17.76 17.66 -3.19
CA PRO A 95 19.07 17.91 -3.82
C PRO A 95 20.25 17.81 -2.83
N ASN A 96 19.99 18.03 -1.55
CA ASN A 96 20.97 17.91 -0.48
C ASN A 96 21.01 16.51 0.16
N PHE A 97 20.30 15.53 -0.42
CA PHE A 97 20.33 14.16 0.11
C PHE A 97 21.71 13.53 -0.10
N SER A 98 22.22 12.90 0.95
CA SER A 98 23.37 12.01 0.87
C SER A 98 23.16 10.77 1.74
N PHE A 99 23.68 9.63 1.30
CA PHE A 99 23.66 8.41 2.12
C PHE A 99 24.42 8.60 3.44
N SER A 100 25.41 9.47 3.48
CA SER A 100 26.13 9.82 4.71
C SER A 100 25.27 10.57 5.71
N SER A 101 24.44 11.52 5.24
CA SER A 101 23.49 12.23 6.12
C SER A 101 22.37 11.32 6.61
N ALA A 102 21.81 10.49 5.72
CA ALA A 102 20.84 9.48 6.09
C ALA A 102 21.38 8.50 7.14
N ALA A 103 22.60 7.98 6.93
CA ALA A 103 23.25 7.08 7.87
C ALA A 103 23.49 7.72 9.25
N SER A 104 23.73 9.01 9.31
CA SER A 104 23.87 9.72 10.59
C SER A 104 22.54 9.78 11.38
N ILE A 105 21.40 9.89 10.69
CA ILE A 105 20.08 9.81 11.30
C ILE A 105 19.80 8.38 11.76
N ILE A 106 19.98 7.40 10.86
CA ILE A 106 19.72 5.98 11.10
C ILE A 106 20.53 5.44 12.28
N ARG A 107 21.77 5.87 12.42
CA ARG A 107 22.67 5.42 13.51
C ARG A 107 22.10 5.72 14.90
N ARG A 108 21.27 6.73 15.05
CA ARG A 108 20.64 7.07 16.36
C ARG A 108 19.73 5.94 16.85
N GLY A 109 19.07 5.23 15.93
CA GLY A 109 18.20 4.09 16.27
C GLY A 109 18.89 2.71 16.10
N MET A 110 19.97 2.62 15.30
CA MET A 110 20.75 1.39 15.10
C MET A 110 22.10 1.45 15.82
N LYS A 111 22.07 1.55 17.17
CA LYS A 111 23.25 1.81 18.01
C LYS A 111 24.37 0.77 17.87
N GLY A 112 24.06 -0.47 17.44
CA GLY A 112 25.06 -1.54 17.25
C GLY A 112 25.81 -1.50 15.92
N MET A 113 25.46 -0.57 15.00
CA MET A 113 26.06 -0.50 13.68
C MET A 113 26.96 0.73 13.51
N SER A 114 28.11 0.54 12.84
CA SER A 114 28.96 1.65 12.42
C SER A 114 28.28 2.46 11.30
N LYS A 115 28.65 3.75 11.19
CA LYS A 115 28.14 4.60 10.11
C LYS A 115 28.48 4.03 8.71
N SER A 116 29.67 3.49 8.53
CA SER A 116 30.08 2.85 7.26
C SER A 116 29.25 1.61 6.94
N SER A 117 28.95 0.78 7.92
CA SER A 117 28.06 -0.39 7.74
C SER A 117 26.65 0.02 7.33
N ILE A 118 26.13 1.11 7.93
CA ILE A 118 24.81 1.64 7.56
C ILE A 118 24.85 2.19 6.12
N ILE A 119 25.88 2.95 5.74
CA ILE A 119 26.03 3.46 4.37
C ILE A 119 26.06 2.30 3.37
N ASN A 120 26.79 1.23 3.65
CA ASN A 120 26.84 0.05 2.77
C ASN A 120 25.46 -0.63 2.66
N LEU A 121 24.73 -0.72 3.76
CA LEU A 121 23.39 -1.30 3.79
C LEU A 121 22.39 -0.49 2.94
N ILE A 122 22.36 0.85 3.09
CA ILE A 122 21.33 1.70 2.45
C ILE A 122 21.69 2.18 1.05
N THR A 123 22.93 1.98 0.58
CA THR A 123 23.36 2.42 -0.75
C THR A 123 23.09 1.32 -1.79
N PRO A 124 22.18 1.53 -2.77
CA PRO A 124 21.80 0.47 -3.73
C PRO A 124 22.97 -0.12 -4.52
N SER A 125 23.94 0.68 -4.89
CA SER A 125 25.14 0.19 -5.63
C SER A 125 26.09 -0.66 -4.78
N LYS A 126 25.94 -0.64 -3.45
CA LYS A 126 26.79 -1.38 -2.51
C LYS A 126 26.14 -2.63 -1.94
N ASN A 127 24.82 -2.73 -2.05
CA ASN A 127 24.06 -3.91 -1.65
C ASN A 127 23.36 -4.50 -2.87
N LYS A 128 23.21 -5.80 -2.93
CA LYS A 128 22.50 -6.50 -4.01
C LYS A 128 21.20 -7.12 -3.46
N ILE A 129 20.50 -6.37 -2.61
CA ILE A 129 19.32 -6.89 -1.91
C ILE A 129 18.11 -6.91 -2.86
N LYS A 130 17.88 -5.80 -3.58
CA LYS A 130 16.75 -5.65 -4.50
C LYS A 130 17.16 -6.11 -5.91
N LYS A 131 16.36 -7.00 -6.51
CA LYS A 131 16.46 -7.43 -7.91
C LYS A 131 15.77 -6.40 -8.80
N GLU A 132 14.55 -5.98 -8.40
CA GLU A 132 13.72 -5.07 -9.17
C GLU A 132 12.85 -4.20 -8.25
N VAL A 133 12.53 -2.99 -8.69
CA VAL A 133 11.56 -2.10 -8.06
C VAL A 133 10.61 -1.58 -9.12
N ARG A 134 9.30 -1.83 -8.94
CA ARG A 134 8.25 -1.30 -9.80
C ARG A 134 7.46 -0.27 -9.01
N THR A 135 7.50 0.97 -9.47
CA THR A 135 6.90 2.11 -8.77
C THR A 135 5.61 2.53 -9.44
N TYR A 136 4.56 2.70 -8.64
CA TYR A 136 3.28 3.26 -9.05
C TYR A 136 2.98 4.50 -8.21
N HIS A 137 2.52 5.56 -8.87
CA HIS A 137 1.95 6.72 -8.20
C HIS A 137 0.45 6.56 -8.21
N ILE A 138 -0.16 6.49 -7.05
CA ILE A 138 -1.58 6.21 -6.90
C ILE A 138 -2.30 7.36 -6.22
N GLN A 139 -3.56 7.53 -6.59
CA GLN A 139 -4.50 8.47 -5.98
C GLN A 139 -5.69 7.69 -5.43
N ALA A 140 -6.10 7.98 -4.20
CA ALA A 140 -7.36 7.46 -3.66
C ALA A 140 -8.54 8.07 -4.40
N ILE A 141 -9.47 7.22 -4.86
CA ILE A 141 -10.69 7.62 -5.59
C ILE A 141 -11.88 7.55 -4.65
N ASP A 142 -12.01 6.43 -3.94
CA ASP A 142 -13.12 6.20 -3.03
C ASP A 142 -12.76 5.17 -1.96
N GLY A 143 -13.57 5.09 -0.90
CA GLY A 143 -13.38 4.13 0.17
C GLY A 143 -14.51 4.13 1.20
N THR A 144 -14.53 3.11 2.04
CA THR A 144 -15.39 3.06 3.23
C THR A 144 -14.67 3.67 4.43
N PRO A 145 -15.40 4.12 5.46
CA PRO A 145 -14.77 4.37 6.75
C PRO A 145 -14.01 3.13 7.22
N PHE A 146 -12.84 3.35 7.81
CA PHE A 146 -12.06 2.29 8.42
C PHE A 146 -12.48 2.07 9.87
N THR A 147 -12.69 0.83 10.27
CA THR A 147 -13.12 0.46 11.62
C THR A 147 -12.11 -0.44 12.32
N GLY A 148 -12.25 -0.59 13.63
CA GLY A 148 -11.39 -1.47 14.43
C GLY A 148 -10.04 -0.87 14.82
N GLY A 149 -9.86 0.46 14.67
CA GLY A 149 -8.61 1.16 15.02
C GLY A 149 -7.46 0.86 14.07
N ASP A 150 -6.24 1.18 14.49
CA ASP A 150 -5.03 1.07 13.66
C ASP A 150 -4.73 -0.35 13.24
N LEU A 151 -4.17 -0.49 12.04
CA LEU A 151 -3.56 -1.75 11.64
C LEU A 151 -2.31 -1.99 12.49
N LYS A 152 -2.20 -3.20 13.02
CA LYS A 152 -1.07 -3.64 13.82
C LYS A 152 -0.10 -4.47 12.97
N ILE A 153 1.17 -4.46 13.34
CA ILE A 153 2.16 -5.34 12.72
C ILE A 153 1.67 -6.79 12.83
N GLY A 154 1.71 -7.50 11.70
CA GLY A 154 1.18 -8.85 11.54
C GLY A 154 -0.23 -8.92 10.97
N GLU A 155 -1.01 -7.84 10.98
CA GLU A 155 -2.33 -7.81 10.34
C GLU A 155 -2.23 -7.83 8.81
N LYS A 156 -3.28 -8.34 8.17
CA LYS A 156 -3.32 -8.61 6.74
C LYS A 156 -4.33 -7.73 6.03
N ILE A 157 -3.99 -7.40 4.79
CA ILE A 157 -4.92 -6.81 3.81
C ILE A 157 -4.88 -7.61 2.51
N LEU A 158 -5.94 -7.51 1.73
CA LEU A 158 -5.98 -8.01 0.36
C LEU A 158 -5.87 -6.83 -0.60
N MET A 159 -4.95 -6.92 -1.54
CA MET A 159 -4.76 -5.95 -2.61
C MET A 159 -5.05 -6.60 -3.95
N ASP A 160 -5.95 -6.01 -4.72
CA ASP A 160 -6.30 -6.49 -6.05
C ASP A 160 -5.79 -5.53 -7.13
N PRO A 161 -4.82 -5.96 -7.97
CA PRO A 161 -4.49 -5.24 -9.18
C PRO A 161 -5.63 -5.37 -10.19
N MET A 162 -6.16 -4.24 -10.65
CA MET A 162 -7.31 -4.16 -11.52
C MET A 162 -6.95 -3.55 -12.86
N VAL A 163 -7.58 -4.04 -13.93
CA VAL A 163 -7.52 -3.46 -15.26
C VAL A 163 -8.90 -2.92 -15.59
N GLN A 164 -9.01 -1.61 -15.74
CA GLN A 164 -10.23 -0.95 -16.20
C GLN A 164 -10.49 -1.30 -17.67
N ILE A 165 -11.73 -1.69 -17.98
CA ILE A 165 -12.18 -2.02 -19.34
C ILE A 165 -13.15 -0.97 -19.85
N SER A 166 -14.13 -0.57 -19.04
CA SER A 166 -15.07 0.50 -19.40
C SER A 166 -14.83 1.76 -18.58
N GLU A 167 -15.27 2.91 -19.11
CA GLU A 167 -15.21 4.20 -18.41
C GLU A 167 -16.04 4.22 -17.12
N GLU A 168 -17.01 3.31 -17.00
CA GLU A 168 -17.91 3.20 -15.85
C GLU A 168 -17.27 2.47 -14.65
N TYR A 169 -16.07 1.91 -14.78
CA TYR A 169 -15.45 1.06 -13.76
C TYR A 169 -15.41 1.73 -12.37
N GLU A 170 -14.92 2.97 -12.28
CA GLU A 170 -14.85 3.68 -11.00
C GLU A 170 -16.24 3.89 -10.39
N GLN A 171 -17.26 4.17 -11.23
CA GLN A 171 -18.64 4.32 -10.79
C GLN A 171 -19.24 2.98 -10.33
N MET A 172 -18.92 1.87 -11.00
CA MET A 172 -19.34 0.53 -10.58
C MET A 172 -18.76 0.16 -9.21
N GLU A 173 -17.48 0.44 -8.98
CA GLU A 173 -16.87 0.24 -7.67
C GLU A 173 -17.52 1.08 -6.58
N SER A 174 -17.74 2.38 -6.84
CA SER A 174 -18.27 3.31 -5.86
C SER A 174 -19.77 3.14 -5.58
N ASN A 175 -20.56 2.82 -6.59
CA ASN A 175 -22.02 2.80 -6.45
C ASN A 175 -22.61 1.39 -6.22
N ILE A 176 -21.86 0.32 -6.58
CA ILE A 176 -22.33 -1.05 -6.43
C ILE A 176 -21.50 -1.79 -5.38
N TRP A 177 -20.17 -1.83 -5.53
CA TRP A 177 -19.30 -2.60 -4.63
C TRP A 177 -19.16 -1.97 -3.25
N LYS A 178 -18.89 -0.66 -3.18
CA LYS A 178 -18.73 0.06 -1.91
C LYS A 178 -19.95 -0.06 -0.96
N PRO A 179 -21.23 0.10 -1.39
CA PRO A 179 -22.39 -0.10 -0.52
C PRO A 179 -22.44 -1.49 0.10
N TYR A 180 -22.11 -2.53 -0.69
CA TYR A 180 -22.04 -3.89 -0.16
C TYR A 180 -20.95 -4.04 0.91
N VAL A 181 -19.71 -3.56 0.63
CA VAL A 181 -18.64 -3.62 1.62
C VAL A 181 -18.96 -2.79 2.86
N LEU A 182 -19.61 -1.64 2.70
CA LEU A 182 -20.04 -0.80 3.82
C LEU A 182 -21.01 -1.53 4.75
N GLU A 183 -21.88 -2.37 4.19
CA GLU A 183 -22.75 -3.24 4.99
C GLU A 183 -21.92 -4.29 5.75
N GLN A 184 -20.93 -4.90 5.12
CA GLN A 184 -20.03 -5.85 5.80
C GLN A 184 -19.21 -5.18 6.91
N VAL A 185 -18.83 -3.92 6.72
CA VAL A 185 -18.16 -3.13 7.77
C VAL A 185 -19.11 -2.90 8.95
N LYS A 186 -20.38 -2.55 8.71
CA LYS A 186 -21.39 -2.38 9.76
C LYS A 186 -21.67 -3.69 10.52
N ASN A 187 -21.61 -4.81 9.82
CA ASN A 187 -21.82 -6.15 10.41
C ASN A 187 -20.57 -6.71 11.10
N GLY A 188 -19.44 -5.97 11.11
CA GLY A 188 -18.20 -6.40 11.74
C GLY A 188 -17.45 -7.51 11.00
N LEU A 189 -17.78 -7.76 9.73
CA LEU A 189 -17.14 -8.77 8.88
C LEU A 189 -15.99 -8.22 8.06
N HIS A 190 -15.92 -6.90 7.96
CA HIS A 190 -14.91 -6.16 7.21
C HIS A 190 -14.48 -4.90 7.96
N ARG A 191 -13.25 -4.46 7.81
CA ARG A 191 -12.73 -3.26 8.50
C ARG A 191 -12.67 -2.05 7.59
N GLY A 192 -12.58 -2.23 6.28
CA GLY A 192 -12.53 -1.14 5.34
C GLY A 192 -12.14 -1.59 3.93
N TRP A 193 -12.51 -0.76 2.97
CA TRP A 193 -12.19 -0.93 1.55
C TRP A 193 -11.76 0.40 0.94
N ALA A 194 -10.90 0.32 -0.07
CA ALA A 194 -10.50 1.49 -0.83
C ALA A 194 -10.25 1.17 -2.29
N LEU A 195 -10.58 2.13 -3.15
CA LEU A 195 -10.25 2.16 -4.58
C LEU A 195 -9.20 3.24 -4.82
N THR A 196 -8.12 2.86 -5.51
CA THR A 196 -7.08 3.80 -5.93
C THR A 196 -6.83 3.69 -7.44
N LYS A 197 -6.53 4.82 -8.07
CA LYS A 197 -6.17 4.94 -9.48
C LYS A 197 -4.66 5.13 -9.63
N ILE A 198 -4.06 4.46 -10.59
CA ILE A 198 -2.67 4.70 -10.97
C ILE A 198 -2.62 5.94 -11.86
N ILE A 199 -2.02 7.01 -11.35
CA ILE A 199 -1.90 8.29 -12.08
C ILE A 199 -0.55 8.44 -12.80
N ASN A 200 0.46 7.67 -12.39
CA ASN A 200 1.76 7.58 -13.05
C ASN A 200 2.49 6.29 -12.61
N ARG A 201 3.53 5.90 -13.32
CA ARG A 201 4.29 4.68 -13.03
C ARG A 201 5.71 4.71 -13.57
N GLY A 202 6.60 3.94 -12.94
CA GLY A 202 7.96 3.72 -13.44
C GLY A 202 8.00 2.86 -14.72
N GLU A 203 9.14 2.85 -15.39
CA GLU A 203 9.32 2.15 -16.68
C GLU A 203 9.11 0.63 -16.57
N THR A 204 9.60 0.02 -15.48
CA THR A 204 9.50 -1.43 -15.21
C THR A 204 8.13 -1.87 -14.73
N SER A 205 7.24 -0.92 -14.39
CA SER A 205 5.91 -1.20 -13.86
C SER A 205 4.97 -1.77 -14.91
N ASN A 206 4.07 -2.68 -14.51
CA ASN A 206 3.06 -3.24 -15.40
C ASN A 206 2.16 -2.16 -15.98
N LYS A 207 2.03 -2.14 -17.31
CA LYS A 207 1.32 -1.10 -18.06
C LYS A 207 -0.19 -1.33 -18.12
N GLU A 208 -0.65 -2.56 -17.93
CA GLU A 208 -2.05 -2.94 -18.02
C GLU A 208 -2.84 -2.57 -16.75
N VAL A 209 -2.23 -2.72 -15.58
CA VAL A 209 -2.88 -2.41 -14.31
C VAL A 209 -3.18 -0.91 -14.25
N THR A 210 -4.44 -0.57 -14.00
CA THR A 210 -4.93 0.83 -13.95
C THR A 210 -5.29 1.27 -12.54
N HIS A 211 -5.68 0.32 -11.68
CA HIS A 211 -6.15 0.57 -10.33
C HIS A 211 -5.65 -0.49 -9.36
N PHE A 212 -5.69 -0.16 -8.08
CA PHE A 212 -5.64 -1.12 -6.99
C PHE A 212 -6.86 -0.95 -6.11
N THR A 213 -7.49 -2.06 -5.72
CA THR A 213 -8.44 -2.07 -4.61
C THR A 213 -7.78 -2.72 -3.39
N PHE A 214 -8.14 -2.21 -2.21
CA PHE A 214 -7.67 -2.73 -0.95
C PHE A 214 -8.85 -3.18 -0.12
N ASN A 215 -8.81 -4.40 0.38
CA ASN A 215 -9.82 -4.99 1.23
C ASN A 215 -9.18 -5.38 2.56
N ILE A 216 -9.83 -5.04 3.66
CA ILE A 216 -9.34 -5.33 5.01
C ILE A 216 -10.38 -6.20 5.69
N PRO A 217 -10.36 -7.53 5.46
CA PRO A 217 -11.29 -8.47 6.08
C PRO A 217 -11.02 -8.58 7.58
N VAL A 218 -12.04 -8.92 8.35
CA VAL A 218 -11.85 -9.42 9.71
C VAL A 218 -11.39 -10.87 9.62
N GLU A 219 -10.35 -11.24 10.35
CA GLU A 219 -9.79 -12.59 10.32
C GLU A 219 -10.84 -13.63 10.74
N GLY A 220 -11.00 -14.68 9.94
CA GLY A 220 -11.98 -15.74 10.17
C GLY A 220 -13.43 -15.38 9.84
N ALA A 221 -13.71 -14.17 9.40
CA ALA A 221 -15.06 -13.78 8.98
C ALA A 221 -15.39 -14.37 7.60
N GLU A 222 -16.54 -15.00 7.50
CA GLU A 222 -17.10 -15.44 6.23
C GLU A 222 -17.97 -14.31 5.64
N TRP A 223 -17.72 -13.99 4.38
CA TRP A 223 -18.49 -12.99 3.67
C TRP A 223 -19.73 -13.63 3.04
N PRO A 224 -20.91 -13.05 3.23
CA PRO A 224 -22.07 -13.49 2.47
C PRO A 224 -21.82 -13.20 0.99
N PRO A 225 -22.32 -14.05 0.07
CA PRO A 225 -22.19 -13.79 -1.36
C PRO A 225 -22.90 -12.49 -1.72
N TYR A 226 -22.23 -11.58 -2.42
CA TYR A 226 -22.86 -10.35 -2.90
C TYR A 226 -23.96 -10.63 -3.93
N PHE A 227 -23.72 -11.60 -4.80
CA PHE A 227 -24.64 -11.97 -5.85
C PHE A 227 -25.37 -13.25 -5.46
N VAL A 228 -26.68 -13.13 -5.23
CA VAL A 228 -27.57 -14.28 -5.03
C VAL A 228 -27.94 -14.85 -6.40
N GLU A 229 -27.59 -16.11 -6.66
CA GLU A 229 -27.67 -16.74 -8.00
C GLU A 229 -29.07 -16.60 -8.68
N ASN A 230 -30.12 -16.49 -7.90
CA ASN A 230 -31.51 -16.49 -8.42
C ASN A 230 -32.13 -15.09 -8.48
N ASP A 231 -31.42 -14.02 -8.16
CA ASP A 231 -31.93 -12.66 -8.28
C ASP A 231 -31.48 -12.01 -9.60
N PHE A 232 -32.46 -11.65 -10.43
CA PHE A 232 -32.21 -11.04 -11.74
C PHE A 232 -31.41 -9.76 -11.66
N ILE A 233 -31.66 -8.91 -10.67
CA ILE A 233 -30.99 -7.60 -10.52
C ILE A 233 -29.55 -7.82 -10.15
N THR A 234 -29.26 -8.62 -9.12
CA THR A 234 -27.89 -8.91 -8.68
C THR A 234 -27.09 -9.61 -9.76
N LYS A 235 -27.72 -10.50 -10.55
CA LYS A 235 -27.08 -11.11 -11.72
C LYS A 235 -26.67 -10.08 -12.76
N LYS A 236 -27.55 -9.13 -13.10
CA LYS A 236 -27.23 -8.06 -14.06
C LYS A 236 -26.16 -7.12 -13.55
N LEU A 237 -26.15 -6.78 -12.28
CA LEU A 237 -25.10 -5.98 -11.65
C LEU A 237 -23.76 -6.73 -11.68
N SER A 238 -23.73 -8.04 -11.43
CA SER A 238 -22.53 -8.87 -11.54
C SER A 238 -21.96 -8.88 -12.97
N GLU A 239 -22.83 -9.03 -13.97
CA GLU A 239 -22.44 -8.98 -15.38
C GLU A 239 -21.81 -7.61 -15.73
N LEU A 240 -22.44 -6.51 -15.32
CA LEU A 240 -21.93 -5.15 -15.54
C LEU A 240 -20.57 -4.94 -14.87
N MET A 241 -20.44 -5.32 -13.60
CA MET A 241 -19.18 -5.22 -12.88
C MET A 241 -18.07 -6.05 -13.54
N SER A 242 -18.38 -7.29 -13.95
CA SER A 242 -17.41 -8.17 -14.61
C SER A 242 -16.97 -7.62 -15.98
N ASN A 243 -17.87 -6.95 -16.69
CA ASN A 243 -17.58 -6.32 -17.99
C ASN A 243 -16.81 -4.99 -17.85
N SER A 244 -16.84 -4.36 -16.68
CA SER A 244 -16.15 -3.08 -16.45
C SER A 244 -14.67 -3.22 -16.12
N ARG A 245 -14.22 -4.41 -15.70
CA ARG A 245 -12.86 -4.66 -15.19
C ARG A 245 -12.36 -6.07 -15.41
N LYS A 246 -11.03 -6.25 -15.33
CA LYS A 246 -10.37 -7.56 -15.18
C LYS A 246 -9.52 -7.60 -13.91
N ARG A 247 -9.39 -8.80 -13.34
CA ARG A 247 -8.50 -9.11 -12.20
C ARG A 247 -7.48 -10.19 -12.62
N PRO A 248 -6.52 -9.86 -13.51
CA PRO A 248 -5.67 -10.86 -14.15
C PRO A 248 -4.73 -11.57 -13.16
N TYR A 249 -4.45 -10.96 -12.01
CA TYR A 249 -3.48 -11.49 -11.04
C TYR A 249 -4.13 -11.99 -9.74
N GLY A 250 -5.46 -11.84 -9.61
CA GLY A 250 -6.18 -12.13 -8.36
C GLY A 250 -5.68 -11.30 -7.16
N SER A 251 -6.22 -11.57 -5.98
CA SER A 251 -5.85 -10.86 -4.75
C SER A 251 -4.44 -11.22 -4.30
N ALA A 252 -3.65 -10.23 -3.94
CA ALA A 252 -2.40 -10.40 -3.20
C ALA A 252 -2.67 -10.19 -1.72
N GLU A 253 -2.38 -11.19 -0.88
CA GLU A 253 -2.38 -11.03 0.56
C GLU A 253 -1.09 -10.34 1.00
N LEU A 254 -1.23 -9.25 1.74
CA LEU A 254 -0.15 -8.41 2.24
C LEU A 254 -0.21 -8.39 3.78
N THR A 255 0.88 -8.75 4.44
CA THR A 255 1.04 -8.69 5.90
C THR A 255 1.84 -7.45 6.28
N LEU A 256 1.32 -6.62 7.18
CA LEU A 256 2.02 -5.44 7.66
C LEU A 256 3.25 -5.83 8.48
N MET A 257 4.42 -5.40 8.04
CA MET A 257 5.69 -5.68 8.73
C MET A 257 6.21 -4.50 9.53
N MET A 258 6.11 -3.31 8.97
CA MET A 258 6.62 -2.08 9.59
C MET A 258 5.72 -0.93 9.18
N GLN A 259 5.53 0.03 10.09
CA GLN A 259 4.88 1.29 9.78
C GLN A 259 5.46 2.45 10.59
N LYS A 260 5.35 3.63 10.05
CA LYS A 260 5.64 4.92 10.67
C LYS A 260 4.53 5.90 10.32
N GLN A 261 4.09 6.65 11.30
CA GLN A 261 2.96 7.58 11.19
C GLN A 261 3.33 8.88 11.90
N GLY A 262 2.71 9.98 11.46
CA GLY A 262 2.71 11.23 12.20
C GLY A 262 1.80 11.13 13.44
N ASP A 263 2.08 11.96 14.43
CA ASP A 263 1.28 12.12 15.65
C ASP A 263 -0.05 12.83 15.36
#